data_7f468344c98c82773ca475cfc0333c02
#
_entry.id   7f468344c98c82773ca475cfc0333c02
#
_cell.length_a   1.000
_cell.length_b   1.000
_cell.length_c   1.000
_cell.angle_alpha   90.00
_cell.angle_beta   90.00
_cell.angle_gamma   90.00
#
_symmetry.space_group_name_H-M   'P 1'
#
loop_
_entity.id
_entity.type
_entity.pdbx_description
1 polymer ?
#
loop_
_entity_poly.entity_id
_entity_poly.type
_entity_poly.pdbx_seq_one_letter_code
_entity_poly.pdbx_strand_id
1 'polypeptide(L)'
;MLTSIGEQPIQNMNDLAGLSDASIAEQILDNVSRAIQSRGWIFNTDLDVQMIVDQYGEIKLSPDILRVDTTSRVRNGDTDIVERGRKLYDRQKQTFIFTTKVTVNQIKLLVFEDLPEPARRYIAIRSARIFHDRVVGSGELHRFYQEDEMNSWQALLEYEGDVADYNIFDNYDVFRVVDRDVNSTYGLTRNLVDSSETN
;
A
#
# COMPACT_ATOMS: atom_id res chain seq x y z
N MET A 1 -9.62 -9.42 -21.75
CA MET A 1 -8.62 -10.50 -21.91
C MET A 1 -9.08 -11.55 -22.92
N LEU A 2 -10.14 -12.32 -22.68
CA LEU A 2 -10.59 -13.37 -23.62
C LEU A 2 -10.95 -12.82 -25.01
N THR A 3 -11.65 -11.69 -25.06
CA THR A 3 -11.97 -11.01 -26.33
C THR A 3 -10.75 -10.58 -27.14
N SER A 4 -9.61 -10.30 -26.50
CA SER A 4 -8.36 -9.91 -27.21
C SER A 4 -7.69 -11.08 -27.94
N ILE A 5 -8.06 -12.32 -27.61
CA ILE A 5 -7.60 -13.55 -28.29
C ILE A 5 -8.67 -14.18 -29.17
N GLY A 6 -9.81 -13.49 -29.37
CA GLY A 6 -10.92 -13.96 -30.20
C GLY A 6 -11.87 -14.93 -29.51
N GLU A 7 -11.73 -15.15 -28.21
CA GLU A 7 -12.66 -15.95 -27.43
C GLU A 7 -13.87 -15.15 -26.92
N GLN A 8 -14.99 -15.85 -26.74
CA GLN A 8 -16.19 -15.21 -26.22
C GLN A 8 -16.02 -14.83 -24.74
N PRO A 9 -16.53 -13.65 -24.33
CA PRO A 9 -16.50 -13.26 -22.92
C PRO A 9 -17.37 -14.20 -22.10
N ILE A 10 -16.87 -14.61 -20.94
CA ILE A 10 -17.57 -15.44 -19.98
C ILE A 10 -18.64 -14.58 -19.29
N GLN A 11 -19.87 -15.08 -19.27
CA GLN A 11 -20.98 -14.38 -18.63
C GLN A 11 -21.08 -14.66 -17.13
N ASN A 12 -20.48 -15.76 -16.64
CA ASN A 12 -20.53 -16.16 -15.24
C ASN A 12 -19.19 -16.81 -14.82
N MET A 13 -18.62 -16.32 -13.73
CA MET A 13 -17.36 -16.86 -13.18
C MET A 13 -17.46 -18.33 -12.75
N ASN A 14 -18.67 -18.83 -12.50
CA ASN A 14 -18.88 -20.26 -12.19
C ASN A 14 -18.70 -21.21 -13.37
N ASP A 15 -18.69 -20.69 -14.60
CA ASP A 15 -18.54 -21.48 -15.84
C ASP A 15 -17.06 -21.70 -16.23
N LEU A 16 -16.10 -21.27 -15.39
CA LEU A 16 -14.65 -21.42 -15.62
C LEU A 16 -14.18 -22.88 -15.61
N ALA A 17 -14.95 -23.79 -15.04
CA ALA A 17 -14.61 -25.21 -14.92
C ALA A 17 -14.64 -25.94 -16.27
N GLY A 18 -13.64 -25.69 -17.12
CA GLY A 18 -13.47 -26.34 -18.44
C GLY A 18 -12.78 -25.46 -19.47
N LEU A 19 -12.60 -24.17 -19.20
CA LEU A 19 -11.90 -23.23 -20.07
C LEU A 19 -10.53 -22.90 -19.48
N SER A 20 -9.47 -23.55 -19.96
CA SER A 20 -8.11 -23.36 -19.45
C SER A 20 -7.64 -21.90 -19.54
N ASP A 21 -7.99 -21.20 -20.61
CA ASP A 21 -7.57 -19.82 -20.84
C ASP A 21 -8.30 -18.83 -19.92
N ALA A 22 -9.53 -19.12 -19.58
CA ALA A 22 -10.29 -18.33 -18.62
C ALA A 22 -9.75 -18.43 -17.20
N SER A 23 -9.40 -19.63 -16.76
CA SER A 23 -8.78 -19.84 -15.44
C SER A 23 -7.38 -19.20 -15.35
N ILE A 24 -6.60 -19.23 -16.44
CA ILE A 24 -5.33 -18.52 -16.55
C ILE A 24 -5.53 -17.01 -16.47
N ALA A 25 -6.54 -16.49 -17.18
CA ALA A 25 -6.86 -15.06 -17.17
C ALA A 25 -7.27 -14.57 -15.78
N GLU A 26 -8.10 -15.33 -15.05
CA GLU A 26 -8.50 -15.04 -13.67
C GLU A 26 -7.28 -15.05 -12.74
N GLN A 27 -6.45 -16.09 -12.79
CA GLN A 27 -5.25 -16.17 -11.97
C GLN A 27 -4.28 -15.00 -12.23
N ILE A 28 -4.14 -14.55 -13.48
CA ILE A 28 -3.33 -13.39 -13.81
C ILE A 28 -3.93 -12.12 -13.22
N LEU A 29 -5.25 -11.94 -13.33
CA LEU A 29 -5.96 -10.79 -12.78
C LEU A 29 -5.75 -10.69 -11.26
N ASP A 30 -5.94 -11.80 -10.54
CA ASP A 30 -5.76 -11.88 -9.10
C ASP A 30 -4.31 -11.58 -8.68
N ASN A 31 -3.34 -12.16 -9.38
CA ASN A 31 -1.92 -11.93 -9.10
C ASN A 31 -1.51 -10.47 -9.34
N VAL A 32 -1.99 -9.85 -10.43
CA VAL A 32 -1.73 -8.45 -10.74
C VAL A 32 -2.43 -7.55 -9.73
N SER A 33 -3.69 -7.81 -9.41
CA SER A 33 -4.46 -7.06 -8.41
C SER A 33 -3.74 -7.07 -7.05
N ARG A 34 -3.34 -8.23 -6.57
CA ARG A 34 -2.58 -8.38 -5.33
C ARG A 34 -1.24 -7.63 -5.38
N ALA A 35 -0.50 -7.74 -6.48
CA ALA A 35 0.80 -7.08 -6.65
C ALA A 35 0.67 -5.54 -6.64
N ILE A 36 -0.37 -5.00 -7.27
CA ILE A 36 -0.63 -3.55 -7.30
C ILE A 36 -1.09 -3.06 -5.94
N GLN A 37 -2.04 -3.72 -5.31
CA GLN A 37 -2.58 -3.34 -4.01
C GLN A 37 -1.55 -3.45 -2.88
N SER A 38 -0.58 -4.38 -2.98
CA SER A 38 0.50 -4.53 -1.99
C SER A 38 1.43 -3.32 -1.87
N ARG A 39 1.40 -2.39 -2.83
CA ARG A 39 2.16 -1.13 -2.74
C ARG A 39 1.66 -0.22 -1.63
N GLY A 40 0.38 -0.30 -1.28
CA GLY A 40 -0.28 0.56 -0.32
C GLY A 40 -0.66 1.89 -0.95
N TRP A 41 -1.89 1.96 -1.38
CA TRP A 41 -2.54 3.15 -1.92
C TRP A 41 -3.46 3.73 -0.85
N ILE A 42 -3.86 4.98 -0.99
CA ILE A 42 -4.79 5.61 -0.04
C ILE A 42 -6.09 4.81 0.06
N PHE A 43 -6.59 4.33 -1.08
CA PHE A 43 -7.86 3.60 -1.12
C PHE A 43 -7.84 2.25 -0.40
N ASN A 44 -6.67 1.66 -0.14
CA ASN A 44 -6.56 0.36 0.53
C ASN A 44 -5.64 0.37 1.78
N THR A 45 -5.32 1.56 2.28
CA THR A 45 -4.49 1.74 3.48
C THR A 45 -5.33 2.31 4.60
N ASP A 46 -5.49 1.53 5.67
CA ASP A 46 -6.12 1.98 6.90
C ASP A 46 -5.06 2.42 7.90
N LEU A 47 -5.22 3.62 8.45
CA LEU A 47 -4.31 4.18 9.42
C LEU A 47 -4.83 3.99 10.86
N ASP A 48 -3.90 3.85 11.81
CA ASP A 48 -4.17 3.81 13.24
C ASP A 48 -5.19 2.73 13.67
N VAL A 49 -5.19 1.59 13.00
CA VAL A 49 -6.09 0.47 13.29
C VAL A 49 -5.68 -0.22 14.58
N GLN A 50 -6.65 -0.42 15.49
CA GLN A 50 -6.42 -1.12 16.74
C GLN A 50 -6.59 -2.63 16.57
N MET A 51 -5.49 -3.37 16.70
CA MET A 51 -5.48 -4.82 16.70
C MET A 51 -5.70 -5.34 18.11
N ILE A 52 -6.67 -6.27 18.25
CA ILE A 52 -7.05 -6.84 19.53
C ILE A 52 -6.29 -8.14 19.75
N VAL A 53 -5.79 -8.30 20.97
CA VAL A 53 -5.09 -9.51 21.42
C VAL A 53 -6.11 -10.63 21.71
N ASP A 54 -5.84 -11.84 21.26
CA ASP A 54 -6.67 -13.00 21.55
C ASP A 54 -6.39 -13.56 22.96
N GLN A 55 -7.13 -14.61 23.35
CA GLN A 55 -7.01 -15.25 24.68
C GLN A 55 -5.62 -15.86 24.96
N TYR A 56 -4.81 -16.07 23.91
CA TYR A 56 -3.44 -16.62 24.01
C TYR A 56 -2.38 -15.53 24.01
N GLY A 57 -2.78 -14.26 23.96
CA GLY A 57 -1.86 -13.15 23.86
C GLY A 57 -1.39 -12.86 22.43
N GLU A 58 -1.96 -13.50 21.41
CA GLU A 58 -1.54 -13.35 20.02
C GLU A 58 -2.48 -12.41 19.25
N ILE A 59 -1.94 -11.78 18.21
CA ILE A 59 -2.73 -10.97 17.25
C ILE A 59 -2.64 -11.65 15.89
N LYS A 60 -3.77 -12.22 15.43
CA LYS A 60 -3.88 -12.89 14.14
C LYS A 60 -4.36 -11.93 13.07
N LEU A 61 -3.74 -12.03 11.89
CA LEU A 61 -4.07 -11.20 10.74
C LEU A 61 -5.05 -11.91 9.82
N SER A 62 -6.10 -11.21 9.41
CA SER A 62 -7.04 -11.68 8.40
C SER A 62 -6.36 -11.92 7.04
N PRO A 63 -6.83 -12.88 6.21
CA PRO A 63 -6.23 -13.19 4.91
C PRO A 63 -6.19 -12.02 3.92
N ASP A 64 -7.08 -11.04 4.08
CA ASP A 64 -7.14 -9.82 3.28
C ASP A 64 -6.07 -8.77 3.65
N ILE A 65 -5.39 -8.91 4.77
CA ILE A 65 -4.30 -8.00 5.15
C ILE A 65 -3.05 -8.37 4.36
N LEU A 66 -2.56 -7.43 3.53
CA LEU A 66 -1.36 -7.59 2.71
C LEU A 66 -0.09 -7.17 3.42
N ARG A 67 -0.18 -6.15 4.27
CA ARG A 67 0.95 -5.64 5.05
C ARG A 67 0.46 -4.94 6.30
N VAL A 68 1.26 -5.02 7.35
CA VAL A 68 1.10 -4.23 8.57
C VAL A 68 2.41 -3.53 8.91
N ASP A 69 2.31 -2.34 9.49
CA ASP A 69 3.46 -1.59 9.96
C ASP A 69 3.11 -0.83 11.24
N THR A 70 4.12 -0.51 12.03
CA THR A 70 3.96 0.30 13.23
C THR A 70 3.63 1.74 12.83
N THR A 71 2.65 2.35 13.48
CA THR A 71 2.35 3.76 13.28
C THR A 71 3.53 4.63 13.70
N SER A 72 3.90 5.64 12.90
CA SER A 72 4.95 6.59 13.25
C SER A 72 4.69 7.33 14.58
N ARG A 73 3.41 7.47 14.96
CA ARG A 73 2.98 8.06 16.24
C ARG A 73 3.28 7.17 17.46
N VAL A 74 3.40 5.86 17.27
CA VAL A 74 3.67 4.88 18.33
C VAL A 74 5.16 4.61 18.48
N ARG A 75 6.03 5.31 17.76
CA ARG A 75 7.50 5.27 17.94
C ARG A 75 8.00 5.71 19.33
N ASN A 76 7.10 5.88 20.30
CA ASN A 76 7.50 6.02 21.70
C ASN A 76 7.94 4.67 22.28
N GLY A 77 9.01 4.16 21.72
CA GLY A 77 10.03 3.42 22.45
C GLY A 77 9.97 1.92 22.40
N ASP A 78 8.85 1.20 22.25
CA ASP A 78 8.87 -0.19 22.73
C ASP A 78 8.25 -1.27 21.81
N THR A 79 7.81 -0.95 20.61
CA THR A 79 7.19 -1.97 19.76
C THR A 79 7.54 -1.77 18.29
N ASP A 80 8.31 -2.69 17.71
CA ASP A 80 8.61 -2.78 16.28
C ASP A 80 8.01 -4.08 15.76
N ILE A 81 6.92 -3.98 15.00
CA ILE A 81 6.12 -5.12 14.58
C ILE A 81 6.33 -5.48 13.12
N VAL A 82 6.29 -6.78 12.86
CA VAL A 82 6.26 -7.36 11.51
C VAL A 82 5.27 -8.51 11.46
N GLU A 83 4.82 -8.84 10.26
CA GLU A 83 4.05 -10.04 10.01
C GLU A 83 4.97 -11.27 9.95
N ARG A 84 4.61 -12.33 10.69
CA ARG A 84 5.20 -13.67 10.56
C ARG A 84 4.12 -14.73 10.70
N GLY A 85 3.91 -15.52 9.65
CA GLY A 85 2.94 -16.62 9.68
C GLY A 85 1.51 -16.16 9.96
N ARG A 86 1.07 -15.04 9.40
CA ARG A 86 -0.25 -14.43 9.61
C ARG A 86 -0.53 -14.00 11.04
N LYS A 87 0.54 -13.68 11.80
CA LYS A 87 0.48 -13.12 13.15
C LYS A 87 1.41 -11.91 13.24
N LEU A 88 1.10 -11.00 14.16
CA LEU A 88 2.04 -9.95 14.51
C LEU A 88 3.18 -10.53 15.34
N TYR A 89 4.39 -10.06 15.08
CA TYR A 89 5.61 -10.40 15.81
C TYR A 89 6.32 -9.11 16.23
N ASP A 90 6.62 -8.99 17.52
CA ASP A 90 7.43 -7.90 18.05
C ASP A 90 8.92 -8.24 17.84
N ARG A 91 9.60 -7.46 16.99
CA ARG A 91 11.01 -7.66 16.66
C ARG A 91 11.93 -7.30 17.82
N GLN A 92 11.55 -6.32 18.63
CA GLN A 92 12.37 -5.89 19.77
C GLN A 92 12.32 -6.91 20.90
N LYS A 93 11.10 -7.34 21.28
CA LYS A 93 10.89 -8.32 22.34
C LYS A 93 11.04 -9.76 21.86
N GLN A 94 11.19 -9.97 20.54
CA GLN A 94 11.31 -11.29 19.90
C GLN A 94 10.19 -12.26 20.30
N THR A 95 8.95 -11.77 20.32
CA THR A 95 7.78 -12.54 20.78
C THR A 95 6.55 -12.31 19.90
N PHE A 96 5.62 -13.28 19.91
CA PHE A 96 4.28 -13.16 19.36
C PHE A 96 3.26 -12.71 20.41
N ILE A 97 3.68 -12.60 21.69
CA ILE A 97 2.77 -12.33 22.81
C ILE A 97 2.73 -10.83 23.09
N PHE A 98 1.52 -10.32 23.07
CA PHE A 98 1.20 -8.93 23.37
C PHE A 98 0.30 -8.88 24.61
N THR A 99 0.55 -7.93 25.50
CA THR A 99 -0.25 -7.73 26.74
C THR A 99 -1.37 -6.72 26.55
N THR A 100 -1.24 -5.88 25.53
CA THR A 100 -2.20 -4.80 25.21
C THR A 100 -2.47 -4.76 23.72
N LYS A 101 -3.58 -4.10 23.33
CA LYS A 101 -3.87 -3.82 21.94
C LYS A 101 -2.70 -3.05 21.26
N VAL A 102 -2.49 -3.32 20.00
CA VAL A 102 -1.45 -2.68 19.19
C VAL A 102 -2.10 -1.84 18.11
N THR A 103 -1.62 -0.60 17.93
CA THR A 103 -2.08 0.28 16.85
C THR A 103 -1.14 0.16 15.66
N VAL A 104 -1.68 -0.10 14.49
CA VAL A 104 -0.94 -0.37 13.26
C VAL A 104 -1.53 0.40 12.08
N ASN A 105 -0.71 0.63 11.06
CA ASN A 105 -1.18 0.91 9.72
C ASN A 105 -1.25 -0.41 8.95
N GLN A 106 -2.34 -0.65 8.24
CA GLN A 106 -2.51 -1.87 7.47
C GLN A 106 -2.87 -1.59 6.02
N ILE A 107 -2.38 -2.43 5.13
CA ILE A 107 -2.76 -2.45 3.72
C ILE A 107 -3.65 -3.66 3.51
N LYS A 108 -4.83 -3.43 2.95
CA LYS A 108 -5.82 -4.47 2.67
C LYS A 108 -5.86 -4.85 1.20
N LEU A 109 -6.19 -6.09 0.93
CA LEU A 109 -6.61 -6.56 -0.37
C LEU A 109 -8.12 -6.34 -0.49
N LEU A 110 -8.52 -5.41 -1.33
CA LEU A 110 -9.92 -5.17 -1.69
C LEU A 110 -10.31 -6.09 -2.84
N VAL A 111 -11.57 -6.49 -2.90
CA VAL A 111 -12.13 -7.18 -4.07
C VAL A 111 -12.14 -6.25 -5.26
N PHE A 112 -12.07 -6.79 -6.48
CA PHE A 112 -11.87 -6.00 -7.69
C PHE A 112 -12.96 -4.94 -7.89
N GLU A 113 -14.21 -5.24 -7.52
CA GLU A 113 -15.36 -4.37 -7.62
C GLU A 113 -15.31 -3.14 -6.71
N ASP A 114 -14.63 -3.26 -5.57
CA ASP A 114 -14.50 -2.18 -4.58
C ASP A 114 -13.32 -1.22 -4.88
N LEU A 115 -12.52 -1.54 -5.90
CA LEU A 115 -11.40 -0.70 -6.29
C LEU A 115 -11.88 0.57 -7.02
N PRO A 116 -11.19 1.71 -6.86
CA PRO A 116 -11.41 2.89 -7.69
C PRO A 116 -11.23 2.59 -9.18
N GLU A 117 -11.98 3.29 -10.04
CA GLU A 117 -11.92 3.05 -11.48
C GLU A 117 -10.51 3.12 -12.09
N PRO A 118 -9.64 4.09 -11.75
CA PRO A 118 -8.28 4.12 -12.27
C PRO A 118 -7.46 2.87 -11.90
N ALA A 119 -7.65 2.34 -10.67
CA ALA A 119 -6.98 1.12 -10.22
C ALA A 119 -7.50 -0.11 -10.97
N ARG A 120 -8.83 -0.26 -11.12
CA ARG A 120 -9.44 -1.34 -11.90
C ARG A 120 -8.97 -1.34 -13.34
N ARG A 121 -8.96 -0.16 -13.98
CA ARG A 121 -8.52 0.00 -15.37
C ARG A 121 -7.06 -0.41 -15.53
N TYR A 122 -6.17 0.08 -14.67
CA TYR A 122 -4.76 -0.29 -14.73
C TYR A 122 -4.53 -1.79 -14.54
N ILE A 123 -5.16 -2.39 -13.53
CA ILE A 123 -5.06 -3.84 -13.25
C ILE A 123 -5.57 -4.65 -14.45
N ALA A 124 -6.71 -4.26 -15.04
CA ALA A 124 -7.28 -4.94 -16.20
C ALA A 124 -6.37 -4.88 -17.43
N ILE A 125 -5.82 -3.69 -17.77
CA ILE A 125 -4.93 -3.50 -18.92
C ILE A 125 -3.63 -4.28 -18.73
N ARG A 126 -3.00 -4.16 -17.55
CA ARG A 126 -1.77 -4.89 -17.24
C ARG A 126 -1.98 -6.41 -17.29
N SER A 127 -3.07 -6.89 -16.75
CA SER A 127 -3.42 -8.31 -16.78
C SER A 127 -3.68 -8.79 -18.21
N ALA A 128 -4.36 -7.98 -19.03
CA ALA A 128 -4.61 -8.28 -20.43
C ALA A 128 -3.29 -8.39 -21.23
N ARG A 129 -2.34 -7.48 -21.01
CA ARG A 129 -1.03 -7.56 -21.65
C ARG A 129 -0.28 -8.85 -21.25
N ILE A 130 -0.20 -9.14 -19.95
CA ILE A 130 0.51 -10.34 -19.45
C ILE A 130 -0.16 -11.61 -20.00
N PHE A 131 -1.47 -11.65 -20.03
CA PHE A 131 -2.22 -12.79 -20.59
C PHE A 131 -1.93 -12.95 -22.08
N HIS A 132 -2.00 -11.86 -22.85
CA HIS A 132 -1.72 -11.86 -24.26
C HIS A 132 -0.28 -12.31 -24.59
N ASP A 133 0.70 -11.82 -23.84
CA ASP A 133 2.11 -12.19 -24.00
C ASP A 133 2.34 -13.70 -23.76
N ARG A 134 1.56 -14.31 -22.84
CA ARG A 134 1.66 -15.73 -22.52
C ARG A 134 0.94 -16.65 -23.52
N VAL A 135 -0.21 -16.22 -24.02
CA VAL A 135 -1.10 -17.03 -24.86
C VAL A 135 -0.83 -16.84 -26.36
N VAL A 136 -0.64 -15.59 -26.80
CA VAL A 136 -0.51 -15.24 -28.23
C VAL A 136 0.92 -14.95 -28.64
N GLY A 137 1.70 -14.27 -27.81
CA GLY A 137 3.13 -14.01 -28.07
C GLY A 137 3.45 -13.05 -29.23
N SER A 138 2.51 -12.15 -29.62
CA SER A 138 2.71 -11.18 -30.70
C SER A 138 3.46 -9.94 -30.25
N GLY A 139 4.64 -9.68 -30.82
CA GLY A 139 5.47 -8.53 -30.48
C GLY A 139 4.90 -7.18 -30.92
N GLU A 140 4.05 -7.12 -31.96
CA GLU A 140 3.41 -5.87 -32.39
C GLU A 140 2.32 -5.46 -31.42
N LEU A 141 1.47 -6.38 -31.02
CA LEU A 141 0.40 -6.12 -30.04
C LEU A 141 0.98 -5.78 -28.66
N HIS A 142 2.12 -6.34 -28.29
CA HIS A 142 2.82 -6.01 -27.06
C HIS A 142 3.09 -4.49 -26.92
N ARG A 143 3.52 -3.82 -27.98
CA ARG A 143 3.81 -2.38 -27.96
C ARG A 143 2.56 -1.53 -27.70
N PHE A 144 1.44 -1.86 -28.34
CA PHE A 144 0.18 -1.14 -28.13
C PHE A 144 -0.32 -1.30 -26.69
N TYR A 145 -0.30 -2.52 -26.17
CA TYR A 145 -0.68 -2.76 -24.76
C TYR A 145 0.27 -2.10 -23.76
N GLN A 146 1.54 -1.96 -24.09
CA GLN A 146 2.51 -1.27 -23.22
C GLN A 146 2.22 0.24 -23.13
N GLU A 147 1.81 0.86 -24.22
CA GLU A 147 1.41 2.27 -24.22
C GLU A 147 0.13 2.49 -23.41
N ASP A 148 -0.88 1.66 -23.60
CA ASP A 148 -2.11 1.69 -22.81
C ASP A 148 -1.84 1.47 -21.31
N GLU A 149 -0.94 0.55 -20.96
CA GLU A 149 -0.54 0.31 -19.57
C GLU A 149 0.13 1.54 -18.98
N MET A 150 1.01 2.21 -19.72
CA MET A 150 1.68 3.41 -19.27
C MET A 150 0.70 4.57 -19.02
N ASN A 151 -0.24 4.78 -19.93
CA ASN A 151 -1.27 5.82 -19.81
C ASN A 151 -2.20 5.52 -18.61
N SER A 152 -2.62 4.28 -18.43
CA SER A 152 -3.45 3.90 -17.29
C SER A 152 -2.71 3.96 -15.95
N TRP A 153 -1.41 3.70 -15.96
CA TRP A 153 -0.56 3.89 -14.77
C TRP A 153 -0.47 5.36 -14.37
N GLN A 154 -0.28 6.27 -15.32
CA GLN A 154 -0.26 7.70 -15.06
C GLN A 154 -1.60 8.18 -14.48
N ALA A 155 -2.72 7.75 -15.07
CA ALA A 155 -4.04 8.08 -14.54
C ALA A 155 -4.26 7.57 -13.10
N LEU A 156 -3.71 6.41 -12.74
CA LEU A 156 -3.76 5.91 -11.36
C LEU A 156 -2.91 6.77 -10.42
N LEU A 157 -1.72 7.20 -10.85
CA LEU A 157 -0.87 8.08 -10.04
C LEU A 157 -1.47 9.48 -9.86
N GLU A 158 -2.11 10.03 -10.90
CA GLU A 158 -2.85 11.30 -10.82
C GLU A 158 -4.01 11.19 -9.81
N TYR A 159 -4.81 10.14 -9.90
CA TYR A 159 -5.87 9.87 -8.93
C TYR A 159 -5.36 9.77 -7.49
N GLU A 160 -4.25 9.05 -7.28
CA GLU A 160 -3.62 8.94 -5.95
C GLU A 160 -3.16 10.29 -5.44
N GLY A 161 -2.55 11.12 -6.29
CA GLY A 161 -2.12 12.48 -5.96
C GLY A 161 -3.29 13.41 -5.59
N ASP A 162 -4.38 13.32 -6.34
CA ASP A 162 -5.59 14.12 -6.10
C ASP A 162 -6.28 13.75 -4.79
N VAL A 163 -6.38 12.45 -4.50
CA VAL A 163 -7.04 11.96 -3.27
C VAL A 163 -6.15 12.14 -2.04
N ALA A 164 -4.83 12.07 -2.21
CA ALA A 164 -3.87 12.22 -1.12
C ALA A 164 -3.87 13.61 -0.49
N ASP A 165 -4.41 14.61 -1.19
CA ASP A 165 -4.41 16.01 -0.74
C ASP A 165 -3.01 16.43 -0.22
N TYR A 166 -1.96 16.00 -0.97
CA TYR A 166 -0.58 16.23 -0.58
C TYR A 166 -0.28 17.73 -0.53
N ASN A 167 -0.41 18.29 0.65
CA ASN A 167 0.13 19.60 0.91
C ASN A 167 1.66 19.48 1.06
N ILE A 168 2.41 20.21 0.25
CA ILE A 168 3.88 20.29 0.33
C ILE A 168 4.33 20.62 1.77
N PHE A 169 3.49 21.33 2.54
CA PHE A 169 3.76 21.69 3.92
C PHE A 169 3.53 20.57 4.95
N ASP A 170 2.87 19.48 4.58
CA ASP A 170 2.69 18.31 5.46
C ASP A 170 3.93 17.40 5.48
N ASN A 171 4.87 17.60 4.56
CA ASN A 171 6.15 16.94 4.60
C ASN A 171 7.09 17.68 5.56
N TYR A 172 7.33 17.10 6.74
CA TYR A 172 8.18 17.67 7.79
C TYR A 172 9.57 18.11 7.28
N ASP A 173 10.14 17.40 6.32
CA ASP A 173 11.45 17.73 5.76
C ASP A 173 11.39 18.97 4.86
N VAL A 174 10.29 19.17 4.12
CA VAL A 174 10.07 20.38 3.30
C VAL A 174 9.72 21.56 4.22
N PHE A 175 8.87 21.36 5.21
CA PHE A 175 8.53 22.38 6.20
C PHE A 175 9.77 22.89 6.90
N ARG A 176 10.69 22.02 7.31
CA ARG A 176 11.95 22.35 7.96
C ARG A 176 12.92 23.17 7.08
N VAL A 177 12.85 23.02 5.76
CA VAL A 177 13.65 23.81 4.79
C VAL A 177 13.07 25.20 4.61
N VAL A 178 11.74 25.33 4.64
CA VAL A 178 11.01 26.60 4.44
C VAL A 178 10.98 27.41 5.75
N ASP A 179 10.84 26.76 6.89
CA ASP A 179 10.80 27.39 8.19
C ASP A 179 12.23 27.64 8.74
N ARG A 180 12.91 28.64 8.20
CA ARG A 180 14.24 29.08 8.65
C ARG A 180 14.21 29.83 9.99
N ASP A 181 13.05 30.24 10.47
CA ASP A 181 12.93 31.09 11.65
C ASP A 181 12.88 30.35 13.00
N VAL A 182 12.56 29.05 13.02
CA VAL A 182 12.43 28.29 14.27
C VAL A 182 13.77 28.06 14.98
N ASN A 183 14.89 28.12 14.26
CA ASN A 183 16.22 27.92 14.86
C ASN A 183 16.93 29.20 15.35
N SER A 184 16.41 30.39 15.07
CA SER A 184 17.07 31.63 15.52
C SER A 184 16.68 32.06 16.94
N THR A 185 15.53 31.59 17.45
CA THR A 185 15.02 32.02 18.77
C THR A 185 15.57 31.17 19.93
N TYR A 186 16.09 29.97 19.69
CA TYR A 186 16.70 29.12 20.74
C TYR A 186 18.21 29.33 20.95
N GLY A 187 18.86 30.12 20.11
CA GLY A 187 20.31 30.38 20.18
C GLY A 187 20.70 31.62 20.96
N LEU A 188 19.77 32.53 21.29
CA LEU A 188 20.11 33.86 21.84
C LEU A 188 19.80 34.05 23.33
N THR A 189 19.25 33.06 24.03
CA THR A 189 18.97 33.20 25.48
C THR A 189 19.97 32.50 26.40
N ARG A 190 21.13 32.04 25.89
CA ARG A 190 22.12 31.32 26.74
C ARG A 190 23.33 32.12 27.15
N ASN A 191 23.43 33.41 26.79
CA ASN A 191 24.61 34.24 27.11
C ASN A 191 24.34 35.54 27.88
N LEU A 192 23.24 35.64 28.64
CA LEU A 192 22.96 36.85 29.42
C LEU A 192 22.72 36.60 30.93
N VAL A 193 23.23 35.49 31.47
CA VAL A 193 23.27 35.32 32.96
C VAL A 193 24.64 34.79 33.32
N ASP A 194 25.67 35.63 33.29
CA ASP A 194 26.91 35.44 34.07
C ASP A 194 27.78 36.67 33.93
N SER A 195 27.35 37.80 34.49
CA SER A 195 28.26 38.93 34.79
C SER A 195 27.63 39.95 35.76
N SER A 196 27.18 39.51 36.92
CA SER A 196 26.92 40.43 38.02
C SER A 196 26.93 39.71 39.37
N GLU A 197 28.07 39.20 39.77
CA GLU A 197 28.40 39.01 41.19
C GLU A 197 29.91 38.92 41.32
N THR A 198 30.55 40.11 41.44
CA THR A 198 31.80 40.34 42.21
C THR A 198 31.92 41.83 42.49
N ASN A 199 31.40 42.22 43.65
CA ASN A 199 31.99 43.16 44.58
C ASN A 199 31.21 43.13 45.90
#